data_df07f5276bc72d9a2339d4b0ce5158a0
#
_entry.id   df07f5276bc72d9a2339d4b0ce5158a0
#
_cell.length_a   1.000
_cell.length_b   1.000
_cell.length_c   1.000
_cell.angle_alpha   90.00
_cell.angle_beta   90.00
_cell.angle_gamma   90.00
#
_symmetry.space_group_name_H-M   'P 1'
#
loop_
_entity.id
_entity.type
_entity.pdbx_description
1 polymer ?
#
loop_
_entity_poly.entity_id
_entity_poly.type
_entity_poly.pdbx_seq_one_letter_code
_entity_poly.pdbx_strand_id
1 'polypeptide(L)'
;MGYSLVNILGGLLIVTSTIVVVSKTIPSAIKWYAIQSVVLVGVLLTLGLTTGATELLMWAASAFVTKVILVPFILNRAYKKMGSPADSTLTSSIKPAWTIILTGLEVAVCFAVVTRLSLPTAEVATPALAISFAHFFVGLTCIISQRNILKQIFGYCLMENGSHVTLALLAPTAPEIIEIGIATDAIFAVIIMSAVVVRIWNDTKSLDSHDLTELKG
;
A
#
# COMPACT_ATOMS: atom_id res chain seq x y z
N MET A 1 8.03 23.13 11.11
CA MET A 1 7.66 23.01 9.68
C MET A 1 7.71 21.55 9.18
N GLY A 2 8.76 20.78 9.43
CA GLY A 2 8.92 19.42 8.91
C GLY A 2 7.77 18.47 9.25
N TYR A 3 7.39 18.36 10.51
CA TYR A 3 6.28 17.49 10.92
C TYR A 3 4.91 17.91 10.36
N SER A 4 4.68 19.20 10.13
CA SER A 4 3.45 19.65 9.44
C SER A 4 3.41 19.11 8.01
N LEU A 5 4.55 19.08 7.30
CA LEU A 5 4.65 18.53 5.96
C LEU A 5 4.45 17.00 5.98
N VAL A 6 5.04 16.29 6.96
CA VAL A 6 4.83 14.85 7.16
C VAL A 6 3.34 14.53 7.34
N ASN A 7 2.63 15.32 8.17
CA ASN A 7 1.20 15.13 8.39
C ASN A 7 0.37 15.38 7.11
N ILE A 8 0.71 16.40 6.32
CA ILE A 8 0.04 16.71 5.04
C ILE A 8 0.27 15.56 4.03
N LEU A 9 1.52 15.11 3.88
CA LEU A 9 1.85 14.00 3.00
C LEU A 9 1.19 12.69 3.47
N GLY A 10 1.08 12.47 4.78
CA GLY A 10 0.32 11.36 5.34
C GLY A 10 -1.15 11.40 4.91
N GLY A 11 -1.81 12.55 5.02
CA GLY A 11 -3.17 12.72 4.49
C GLY A 11 -3.29 12.41 3.00
N LEU A 12 -2.29 12.85 2.21
CA LEU A 12 -2.23 12.56 0.78
C LEU A 12 -2.02 11.06 0.49
N LEU A 13 -1.30 10.33 1.38
CA LEU A 13 -1.20 8.87 1.30
C LEU A 13 -2.57 8.18 1.40
N ILE A 14 -3.42 8.59 2.34
CA ILE A 14 -4.78 8.03 2.47
C ILE A 14 -5.61 8.29 1.22
N VAL A 15 -5.58 9.52 0.71
CA VAL A 15 -6.33 9.90 -0.50
C VAL A 15 -5.88 9.06 -1.70
N THR A 16 -4.57 9.01 -1.95
CA THR A 16 -4.02 8.25 -3.10
C THR A 16 -4.24 6.75 -2.96
N SER A 17 -4.14 6.20 -1.75
CA SER A 17 -4.43 4.77 -1.48
C SER A 17 -5.89 4.44 -1.71
N THR A 18 -6.80 5.30 -1.23
CA THR A 18 -8.24 5.13 -1.50
C THR A 18 -8.52 5.11 -2.99
N ILE A 19 -7.87 5.98 -3.78
CA ILE A 19 -8.01 5.99 -5.24
C ILE A 19 -7.50 4.67 -5.85
N VAL A 20 -6.40 4.10 -5.34
CA VAL A 20 -5.94 2.76 -5.78
C VAL A 20 -7.04 1.73 -5.55
N VAL A 21 -7.63 1.71 -4.35
CA VAL A 21 -8.67 0.73 -3.97
C VAL A 21 -9.92 0.86 -4.83
N VAL A 22 -10.39 2.09 -5.11
CA VAL A 22 -11.61 2.33 -5.89
C VAL A 22 -11.39 2.36 -7.40
N SER A 23 -10.14 2.26 -7.87
CA SER A 23 -9.81 2.28 -9.31
C SER A 23 -10.57 1.18 -10.05
N LYS A 24 -11.16 1.54 -11.18
CA LYS A 24 -12.00 0.63 -12.00
C LYS A 24 -11.20 -0.21 -12.98
N THR A 25 -9.92 0.08 -13.19
CA THR A 25 -9.08 -0.61 -14.17
C THR A 25 -7.71 -0.93 -13.56
N ILE A 26 -7.10 -2.04 -13.97
CA ILE A 26 -5.76 -2.42 -13.50
C ILE A 26 -4.71 -1.37 -13.88
N PRO A 27 -4.67 -0.85 -15.12
CA PRO A 27 -3.73 0.21 -15.48
C PRO A 27 -3.88 1.47 -14.62
N SER A 28 -5.12 1.85 -14.29
CA SER A 28 -5.38 2.97 -13.37
C SER A 28 -4.86 2.69 -11.96
N ALA A 29 -5.09 1.47 -11.44
CA ALA A 29 -4.59 1.07 -10.14
C ALA A 29 -3.05 1.09 -10.09
N ILE A 30 -2.37 0.59 -11.12
CA ILE A 30 -0.91 0.64 -11.27
C ILE A 30 -0.40 2.09 -11.21
N LYS A 31 -1.03 2.98 -12.00
CA LYS A 31 -0.66 4.40 -12.06
C LYS A 31 -0.82 5.08 -10.69
N TRP A 32 -1.99 4.89 -10.06
CA TRP A 32 -2.26 5.51 -8.76
C TRP A 32 -1.40 4.93 -7.64
N TYR A 33 -1.07 3.63 -7.71
CA TYR A 33 -0.11 3.03 -6.78
C TYR A 33 1.30 3.64 -6.94
N ALA A 34 1.77 3.86 -8.16
CA ALA A 34 3.04 4.54 -8.39
C ALA A 34 3.04 5.98 -7.81
N ILE A 35 1.94 6.73 -8.02
CA ILE A 35 1.78 8.09 -7.44
C ILE A 35 1.78 8.01 -5.90
N GLN A 36 1.03 7.08 -5.31
CA GLN A 36 0.99 6.85 -3.88
C GLN A 36 2.39 6.52 -3.33
N SER A 37 3.16 5.70 -4.04
CA SER A 37 4.53 5.35 -3.65
C SER A 37 5.49 6.54 -3.74
N VAL A 38 5.30 7.48 -4.67
CA VAL A 38 6.04 8.76 -4.69
C VAL A 38 5.71 9.59 -3.45
N VAL A 39 4.45 9.63 -3.03
CA VAL A 39 4.06 10.33 -1.79
C VAL A 39 4.72 9.67 -0.57
N LEU A 40 4.77 8.33 -0.52
CA LEU A 40 5.48 7.58 0.52
C LEU A 40 6.95 7.99 0.61
N VAL A 41 7.64 8.02 -0.54
CA VAL A 41 9.04 8.48 -0.62
C VAL A 41 9.16 9.91 -0.09
N GLY A 42 8.21 10.79 -0.43
CA GLY A 42 8.14 12.15 0.10
C GLY A 42 8.01 12.21 1.64
N VAL A 43 7.22 11.31 2.23
CA VAL A 43 7.11 11.17 3.70
C VAL A 43 8.47 10.79 4.31
N LEU A 44 9.12 9.74 3.78
CA LEU A 44 10.41 9.26 4.28
C LEU A 44 11.50 10.32 4.15
N LEU A 45 11.59 11.00 3.00
CA LEU A 45 12.54 12.10 2.78
C LEU A 45 12.30 13.25 3.77
N THR A 46 11.04 13.67 3.91
CA THR A 46 10.70 14.77 4.82
C THR A 46 11.02 14.40 6.27
N LEU A 47 10.71 13.19 6.67
CA LEU A 47 11.00 12.69 8.01
C LEU A 47 12.51 12.61 8.24
N GLY A 48 13.28 12.05 7.31
CA GLY A 48 14.74 11.98 7.39
C GLY A 48 15.40 13.36 7.51
N LEU A 49 14.97 14.33 6.68
CA LEU A 49 15.45 15.71 6.76
C LEU A 49 15.05 16.43 8.07
N THR A 50 13.88 16.08 8.63
CA THR A 50 13.38 16.72 9.85
C THR A 50 14.04 16.16 11.11
N THR A 51 14.31 14.85 11.14
CA THR A 51 14.92 14.15 12.27
C THR A 51 16.45 14.13 12.19
N GLY A 52 17.02 14.42 11.03
CA GLY A 52 18.46 14.25 10.76
C GLY A 52 18.88 12.78 10.62
N ALA A 53 17.93 11.84 10.52
CA ALA A 53 18.20 10.42 10.37
C ALA A 53 18.58 10.09 8.92
N THR A 54 19.88 9.83 8.68
CA THR A 54 20.41 9.48 7.34
C THR A 54 19.86 8.15 6.84
N GLU A 55 19.54 7.23 7.75
CA GLU A 55 18.93 5.93 7.49
C GLU A 55 17.61 6.09 6.70
N LEU A 56 16.78 7.05 7.08
CA LEU A 56 15.52 7.32 6.37
C LEU A 56 15.72 7.87 4.95
N LEU A 57 16.83 8.53 4.67
CA LEU A 57 17.17 8.94 3.31
C LEU A 57 17.52 7.74 2.44
N MET A 58 18.22 6.75 3.00
CA MET A 58 18.50 5.48 2.34
C MET A 58 17.20 4.66 2.13
N TRP A 59 16.32 4.65 3.15
CA TRP A 59 15.00 4.04 3.02
C TRP A 59 14.16 4.68 1.92
N ALA A 60 14.20 6.00 1.78
CA ALA A 60 13.52 6.72 0.71
C ALA A 60 14.06 6.32 -0.68
N ALA A 61 15.38 6.18 -0.82
CA ALA A 61 16.02 5.76 -2.07
C ALA A 61 15.63 4.31 -2.42
N SER A 62 15.68 3.39 -1.45
CA SER A 62 15.24 2.00 -1.60
C SER A 62 13.76 1.93 -1.99
N ALA A 63 12.88 2.63 -1.26
CA ALA A 63 11.46 2.68 -1.54
C ALA A 63 11.15 3.27 -2.93
N PHE A 64 11.92 4.24 -3.39
CA PHE A 64 11.77 4.76 -4.74
C PHE A 64 12.01 3.68 -5.79
N VAL A 65 13.13 2.96 -5.69
CA VAL A 65 13.44 1.89 -6.64
C VAL A 65 12.42 0.75 -6.55
N THR A 66 12.12 0.29 -5.35
CA THR A 66 11.28 -0.90 -5.15
C THR A 66 9.81 -0.62 -5.40
N LYS A 67 9.25 0.43 -4.82
CA LYS A 67 7.80 0.69 -4.80
C LYS A 67 7.32 1.60 -5.93
N VAL A 68 8.14 2.56 -6.39
CA VAL A 68 7.76 3.44 -7.51
C VAL A 68 8.06 2.79 -8.85
N ILE A 69 9.13 2.00 -8.96
CA ILE A 69 9.58 1.42 -10.23
C ILE A 69 9.27 -0.06 -10.31
N LEU A 70 9.86 -0.90 -9.43
CA LEU A 70 9.84 -2.35 -9.58
C LEU A 70 8.44 -2.94 -9.41
N VAL A 71 7.72 -2.59 -8.35
CA VAL A 71 6.37 -3.13 -8.11
C VAL A 71 5.41 -2.79 -9.24
N PRO A 72 5.25 -1.52 -9.70
CA PRO A 72 4.42 -1.21 -10.86
C PRO A 72 4.88 -1.92 -12.14
N PHE A 73 6.17 -2.09 -12.34
CA PHE A 73 6.71 -2.81 -13.49
C PHE A 73 6.31 -4.29 -13.46
N ILE A 74 6.46 -4.97 -12.30
CA ILE A 74 6.10 -6.39 -12.14
C ILE A 74 4.60 -6.58 -12.37
N LEU A 75 3.76 -5.74 -11.76
CA LEU A 75 2.30 -5.83 -11.90
C LEU A 75 1.83 -5.55 -13.34
N ASN A 76 2.43 -4.57 -14.01
CA ASN A 76 2.14 -4.27 -15.41
C ASN A 76 2.58 -5.43 -16.33
N ARG A 77 3.74 -6.04 -16.04
CA ARG A 77 4.22 -7.22 -16.77
C ARG A 77 3.27 -8.41 -16.59
N ALA A 78 2.82 -8.67 -15.36
CA ALA A 78 1.85 -9.73 -15.07
C ALA A 78 0.53 -9.49 -15.83
N TYR A 79 -0.01 -8.27 -15.77
CA TYR A 79 -1.22 -7.87 -16.48
C TYR A 79 -1.11 -8.09 -18.00
N LYS A 80 0.00 -7.64 -18.60
CA LYS A 80 0.26 -7.85 -20.05
C LYS A 80 0.43 -9.33 -20.40
N LYS A 81 1.06 -10.13 -19.55
CA LYS A 81 1.26 -11.56 -19.78
C LYS A 81 -0.07 -12.34 -19.80
N MET A 82 -1.09 -11.83 -19.12
CA MET A 82 -2.45 -12.37 -19.17
C MET A 82 -3.26 -11.92 -20.40
N GLY A 83 -2.66 -11.16 -21.32
CA GLY A 83 -3.33 -10.60 -22.49
C GLY A 83 -4.15 -9.36 -22.20
N SER A 84 -3.86 -8.65 -21.10
CA SER A 84 -4.57 -7.43 -20.67
C SER A 84 -6.09 -7.67 -20.57
N PRO A 85 -6.54 -8.57 -19.68
CA PRO A 85 -7.95 -8.93 -19.58
C PRO A 85 -8.82 -7.70 -19.39
N ALA A 86 -10.01 -7.72 -19.98
CA ALA A 86 -10.91 -6.58 -19.96
C ALA A 86 -11.25 -6.15 -18.51
N ASP A 87 -11.37 -4.87 -18.29
CA ASP A 87 -11.59 -4.27 -16.97
C ASP A 87 -12.96 -4.63 -16.33
N SER A 88 -13.86 -5.27 -17.09
CA SER A 88 -15.13 -5.81 -16.61
C SER A 88 -14.98 -6.84 -15.47
N THR A 89 -13.77 -7.34 -15.24
CA THR A 89 -13.44 -8.31 -14.19
C THR A 89 -13.09 -7.66 -12.85
N LEU A 90 -13.03 -6.33 -12.74
CA LEU A 90 -12.79 -5.64 -11.47
C LEU A 90 -14.08 -5.51 -10.66
N THR A 91 -14.60 -6.64 -10.22
CA THR A 91 -15.71 -6.66 -9.27
C THR A 91 -15.18 -6.45 -7.86
N SER A 92 -15.78 -5.49 -7.15
CA SER A 92 -15.56 -5.31 -5.72
C SER A 92 -16.79 -5.82 -4.98
N SER A 93 -16.60 -6.50 -3.86
CA SER A 93 -17.71 -6.91 -2.98
C SER A 93 -18.40 -5.69 -2.35
N ILE A 94 -17.69 -4.58 -2.26
CA ILE A 94 -18.16 -3.33 -1.64
C ILE A 94 -18.19 -2.23 -2.72
N LYS A 95 -19.29 -1.48 -2.77
CA LYS A 95 -19.41 -0.32 -3.69
C LYS A 95 -18.36 0.75 -3.35
N PRO A 96 -17.80 1.48 -4.32
CA PRO A 96 -16.78 2.51 -4.09
C PRO A 96 -17.15 3.55 -3.03
N ALA A 97 -18.42 3.95 -2.96
CA ALA A 97 -18.90 4.89 -1.95
C ALA A 97 -18.73 4.35 -0.51
N TRP A 98 -19.04 3.07 -0.30
CA TRP A 98 -18.85 2.42 1.00
C TRP A 98 -17.38 2.24 1.35
N THR A 99 -16.53 1.99 0.36
CA THR A 99 -15.06 1.94 0.57
C THR A 99 -14.55 3.28 1.09
N ILE A 100 -15.00 4.40 0.53
CA ILE A 100 -14.61 5.74 0.99
C ILE A 100 -15.10 6.00 2.43
N ILE A 101 -16.33 5.62 2.74
CA ILE A 101 -16.88 5.74 4.10
C ILE A 101 -16.08 4.89 5.09
N LEU A 102 -15.76 3.65 4.71
CA LEU A 102 -14.98 2.74 5.54
C LEU A 102 -13.56 3.28 5.78
N THR A 103 -12.90 3.80 4.75
CA THR A 103 -11.60 4.48 4.91
C THR A 103 -11.69 5.65 5.89
N GLY A 104 -12.74 6.46 5.80
CA GLY A 104 -12.97 7.55 6.77
C GLY A 104 -13.13 7.04 8.21
N LEU A 105 -13.85 5.93 8.38
CA LEU A 105 -14.02 5.27 9.68
C LEU A 105 -12.67 4.70 10.20
N GLU A 106 -11.90 4.03 9.34
CA GLU A 106 -10.57 3.52 9.69
C GLU A 106 -9.65 4.63 10.18
N VAL A 107 -9.62 5.78 9.48
CA VAL A 107 -8.87 6.96 9.91
C VAL A 107 -9.36 7.45 11.28
N ALA A 108 -10.67 7.60 11.49
CA ALA A 108 -11.23 8.07 12.74
C ALA A 108 -10.89 7.14 13.92
N VAL A 109 -11.01 5.82 13.71
CA VAL A 109 -10.66 4.80 14.72
C VAL A 109 -9.17 4.84 15.04
N CYS A 110 -8.30 4.90 14.02
CA CYS A 110 -6.85 4.98 14.23
C CYS A 110 -6.47 6.24 15.01
N PHE A 111 -7.07 7.39 14.71
CA PHE A 111 -6.86 8.61 15.50
C PHE A 111 -7.33 8.44 16.95
N ALA A 112 -8.52 7.87 17.16
CA ALA A 112 -9.05 7.65 18.51
C ALA A 112 -8.18 6.71 19.35
N VAL A 113 -7.54 5.72 18.72
CA VAL A 113 -6.63 4.78 19.40
C VAL A 113 -5.27 5.43 19.65
N VAL A 114 -4.65 5.97 18.61
CA VAL A 114 -3.26 6.49 18.69
C VAL A 114 -3.15 7.67 19.64
N THR A 115 -4.15 8.56 19.69
CA THR A 115 -4.16 9.69 20.63
C THR A 115 -4.25 9.28 22.11
N ARG A 116 -4.59 8.02 22.40
CA ARG A 116 -4.61 7.47 23.76
C ARG A 116 -3.32 6.74 24.13
N LEU A 117 -2.44 6.52 23.16
CA LEU A 117 -1.14 5.90 23.39
C LEU A 117 -0.11 7.00 23.71
N SER A 118 0.52 6.91 24.87
CA SER A 118 1.67 7.76 25.21
C SER A 118 2.92 7.15 24.57
N LEU A 119 3.25 7.60 23.36
CA LEU A 119 4.44 7.17 22.62
C LEU A 119 5.45 8.33 22.57
N PRO A 120 6.43 8.39 23.48
CA PRO A 120 7.35 9.54 23.60
C PRO A 120 8.11 9.84 22.30
N THR A 121 8.41 8.82 21.51
CA THR A 121 9.14 8.97 20.23
C THR A 121 8.29 9.56 19.10
N ALA A 122 6.97 9.53 19.23
CA ALA A 122 6.05 9.91 18.17
C ALA A 122 5.07 11.04 18.56
N GLU A 123 5.22 11.67 19.73
CA GLU A 123 4.28 12.71 20.19
C GLU A 123 4.05 13.82 19.16
N VAL A 124 5.12 14.32 18.54
CA VAL A 124 5.05 15.40 17.54
C VAL A 124 4.46 14.88 16.19
N ALA A 125 4.52 13.59 15.93
CA ALA A 125 4.08 12.95 14.71
C ALA A 125 2.82 12.11 14.91
N THR A 126 2.11 12.26 16.02
CA THR A 126 0.88 11.51 16.34
C THR A 126 -0.13 11.46 15.19
N PRO A 127 -0.43 12.57 14.47
CA PRO A 127 -1.33 12.51 13.32
C PRO A 127 -0.80 11.62 12.19
N ALA A 128 0.50 11.74 11.84
CA ALA A 128 1.11 10.90 10.80
C ALA A 128 1.12 9.42 11.20
N LEU A 129 1.32 9.12 12.50
CA LEU A 129 1.27 7.75 13.01
C LEU A 129 -0.15 7.19 12.93
N ALA A 130 -1.18 7.93 13.32
CA ALA A 130 -2.56 7.50 13.16
C ALA A 130 -2.92 7.24 11.69
N ILE A 131 -2.44 8.10 10.79
CA ILE A 131 -2.62 7.96 9.34
C ILE A 131 -1.87 6.73 8.81
N SER A 132 -0.67 6.41 9.30
CA SER A 132 0.08 5.24 8.84
C SER A 132 -0.62 3.92 9.22
N PHE A 133 -1.20 3.84 10.42
CA PHE A 133 -2.07 2.72 10.81
C PHE A 133 -3.34 2.66 9.95
N ALA A 134 -3.99 3.79 9.70
CA ALA A 134 -5.15 3.82 8.81
C ALA A 134 -4.78 3.34 7.40
N HIS A 135 -3.62 3.73 6.89
CA HIS A 135 -3.12 3.28 5.60
C HIS A 135 -2.93 1.76 5.56
N PHE A 136 -2.41 1.16 6.63
CA PHE A 136 -2.34 -0.30 6.77
C PHE A 136 -3.72 -0.93 6.64
N PHE A 137 -4.73 -0.41 7.37
CA PHE A 137 -6.10 -0.93 7.31
C PHE A 137 -6.77 -0.72 5.96
N VAL A 138 -6.52 0.41 5.27
CA VAL A 138 -6.98 0.61 3.88
C VAL A 138 -6.43 -0.48 2.96
N GLY A 139 -5.16 -0.88 3.12
CA GLY A 139 -4.59 -2.01 2.41
C GLY A 139 -5.29 -3.33 2.72
N LEU A 140 -5.54 -3.60 3.99
CA LEU A 140 -6.27 -4.79 4.43
C LEU A 140 -7.71 -4.81 3.90
N THR A 141 -8.39 -3.68 3.98
CA THR A 141 -9.74 -3.50 3.39
C THR A 141 -9.73 -3.76 1.89
N CYS A 142 -8.69 -3.34 1.17
CA CYS A 142 -8.52 -3.65 -0.25
C CYS A 142 -8.43 -5.17 -0.47
N ILE A 143 -7.65 -5.90 0.31
CA ILE A 143 -7.53 -7.36 0.19
C ILE A 143 -8.89 -8.03 0.39
N ILE A 144 -9.62 -7.64 1.44
CA ILE A 144 -10.89 -8.28 1.81
C ILE A 144 -12.02 -7.91 0.85
N SER A 145 -12.08 -6.64 0.39
CA SER A 145 -13.19 -6.12 -0.40
C SER A 145 -13.08 -6.39 -1.89
N GLN A 146 -11.87 -6.63 -2.40
CA GLN A 146 -11.66 -6.85 -3.83
C GLN A 146 -11.78 -8.33 -4.18
N ARG A 147 -12.65 -8.65 -5.13
CA ARG A 147 -12.79 -10.00 -5.67
C ARG A 147 -11.69 -10.34 -6.68
N ASN A 148 -11.14 -9.33 -7.35
CA ASN A 148 -10.06 -9.52 -8.32
C ASN A 148 -8.73 -9.78 -7.60
N ILE A 149 -8.17 -10.99 -7.80
CA ILE A 149 -6.93 -11.44 -7.14
C ILE A 149 -5.70 -10.60 -7.49
N LEU A 150 -5.62 -10.02 -8.70
CA LEU A 150 -4.54 -9.10 -9.05
C LEU A 150 -4.66 -7.79 -8.25
N LYS A 151 -5.90 -7.36 -7.97
CA LYS A 151 -6.13 -6.15 -7.18
C LYS A 151 -5.85 -6.35 -5.70
N GLN A 152 -6.00 -7.56 -5.18
CA GLN A 152 -5.61 -7.90 -3.80
C GLN A 152 -4.10 -7.72 -3.58
N ILE A 153 -3.26 -7.88 -4.63
CA ILE A 153 -1.82 -7.60 -4.54
C ILE A 153 -1.57 -6.12 -4.23
N PHE A 154 -2.34 -5.19 -4.83
CA PHE A 154 -2.23 -3.77 -4.45
C PHE A 154 -2.59 -3.55 -2.98
N GLY A 155 -3.61 -4.27 -2.47
CA GLY A 155 -3.96 -4.23 -1.05
C GLY A 155 -2.78 -4.64 -0.16
N TYR A 156 -2.09 -5.73 -0.49
CA TYR A 156 -0.87 -6.13 0.20
C TYR A 156 0.21 -5.04 0.15
N CYS A 157 0.46 -4.48 -1.03
CA CYS A 157 1.46 -3.42 -1.17
C CYS A 157 1.12 -2.15 -0.37
N LEU A 158 -0.17 -1.78 -0.31
CA LEU A 158 -0.63 -0.64 0.50
C LEU A 158 -0.47 -0.94 2.01
N MET A 159 -0.84 -2.13 2.44
CA MET A 159 -0.68 -2.57 3.84
C MET A 159 0.79 -2.52 4.27
N GLU A 160 1.68 -3.03 3.44
CA GLU A 160 3.13 -2.99 3.66
C GLU A 160 3.66 -1.55 3.69
N ASN A 161 3.18 -0.67 2.81
CA ASN A 161 3.53 0.75 2.81
C ASN A 161 3.10 1.45 4.12
N GLY A 162 1.93 1.11 4.66
CA GLY A 162 1.46 1.59 5.97
C GLY A 162 2.39 1.17 7.11
N SER A 163 2.77 -0.11 7.14
CA SER A 163 3.75 -0.64 8.11
C SER A 163 5.10 0.06 8.00
N HIS A 164 5.56 0.33 6.78
CA HIS A 164 6.83 1.00 6.53
C HIS A 164 6.86 2.44 7.09
N VAL A 165 5.79 3.22 6.86
CA VAL A 165 5.67 4.57 7.45
C VAL A 165 5.57 4.50 8.97
N THR A 166 4.84 3.53 9.52
CA THR A 166 4.74 3.32 10.96
C THR A 166 6.12 3.06 11.57
N LEU A 167 6.91 2.17 10.97
CA LEU A 167 8.25 1.87 11.45
C LEU A 167 9.18 3.10 11.35
N ALA A 168 9.14 3.84 10.25
CA ALA A 168 9.92 5.07 10.06
C ALA A 168 9.60 6.15 11.11
N LEU A 169 8.33 6.24 11.54
CA LEU A 169 7.89 7.20 12.57
C LEU A 169 8.31 6.78 13.98
N LEU A 170 8.28 5.47 14.27
CA LEU A 170 8.57 4.93 15.61
C LEU A 170 10.06 4.68 15.83
N ALA A 171 10.81 4.35 14.78
CA ALA A 171 12.22 4.01 14.85
C ALA A 171 13.01 4.66 13.69
N PRO A 172 13.12 6.00 13.66
CA PRO A 172 13.73 6.73 12.54
C PRO A 172 15.23 6.43 12.34
N THR A 173 15.90 5.92 13.37
CA THR A 173 17.32 5.52 13.34
C THR A 173 17.50 4.00 13.26
N ALA A 174 16.45 3.27 12.84
CA ALA A 174 16.57 1.83 12.67
C ALA A 174 17.59 1.49 11.57
N PRO A 175 18.43 0.44 11.76
CA PRO A 175 19.49 0.09 10.82
C PRO A 175 18.96 -0.18 9.41
N GLU A 176 19.75 0.17 8.41
CA GLU A 176 19.41 0.01 6.97
C GLU A 176 19.13 -1.45 6.59
N ILE A 177 19.70 -2.41 7.33
CA ILE A 177 19.45 -3.84 7.10
C ILE A 177 17.96 -4.21 7.26
N ILE A 178 17.21 -3.47 8.09
CA ILE A 178 15.78 -3.66 8.28
C ILE A 178 15.04 -3.25 7.00
N GLU A 179 15.42 -2.12 6.41
CA GLU A 179 14.84 -1.67 5.14
C GLU A 179 15.13 -2.65 4.00
N ILE A 180 16.35 -3.15 3.91
CA ILE A 180 16.71 -4.16 2.91
C ILE A 180 15.84 -5.41 3.07
N GLY A 181 15.59 -5.85 4.31
CA GLY A 181 14.69 -6.94 4.61
C GLY A 181 13.26 -6.67 4.13
N ILE A 182 12.68 -5.54 4.52
CA ILE A 182 11.32 -5.13 4.13
C ILE A 182 11.19 -5.03 2.60
N ALA A 183 12.14 -4.36 1.93
CA ALA A 183 12.14 -4.20 0.48
C ALA A 183 12.25 -5.55 -0.25
N THR A 184 13.08 -6.46 0.28
CA THR A 184 13.28 -7.80 -0.27
C THR A 184 12.01 -8.63 -0.14
N ASP A 185 11.41 -8.67 1.05
CA ASP A 185 10.16 -9.39 1.30
C ASP A 185 9.03 -8.88 0.42
N ALA A 186 8.88 -7.56 0.29
CA ALA A 186 7.88 -6.94 -0.56
C ALA A 186 8.04 -7.34 -2.04
N ILE A 187 9.26 -7.30 -2.57
CA ILE A 187 9.53 -7.66 -3.97
C ILE A 187 9.24 -9.14 -4.21
N PHE A 188 9.73 -10.04 -3.34
CA PHE A 188 9.49 -11.47 -3.47
C PHE A 188 8.01 -11.81 -3.36
N ALA A 189 7.29 -11.22 -2.42
CA ALA A 189 5.86 -11.41 -2.28
C ALA A 189 5.11 -10.99 -3.55
N VAL A 190 5.41 -9.81 -4.12
CA VAL A 190 4.77 -9.32 -5.35
C VAL A 190 5.11 -10.22 -6.55
N ILE A 191 6.36 -10.70 -6.67
CA ILE A 191 6.76 -11.63 -7.74
C ILE A 191 5.98 -12.93 -7.63
N ILE A 192 5.95 -13.55 -6.44
CA ILE A 192 5.27 -14.82 -6.20
C ILE A 192 3.76 -14.68 -6.43
N MET A 193 3.12 -13.68 -5.83
CA MET A 193 1.69 -13.42 -6.02
C MET A 193 1.35 -13.16 -7.49
N SER A 194 2.16 -12.36 -8.20
CA SER A 194 1.96 -12.10 -9.63
C SER A 194 2.11 -13.36 -10.48
N ALA A 195 3.07 -14.22 -10.15
CA ALA A 195 3.25 -15.50 -10.85
C ALA A 195 2.06 -16.45 -10.62
N VAL A 196 1.56 -16.52 -9.37
CA VAL A 196 0.37 -17.31 -9.02
C VAL A 196 -0.86 -16.79 -9.77
N VAL A 197 -1.08 -15.46 -9.77
CA VAL A 197 -2.22 -14.85 -10.50
C VAL A 197 -2.17 -15.16 -11.99
N VAL A 198 -0.98 -15.05 -12.62
CA VAL A 198 -0.82 -15.41 -14.05
C VAL A 198 -1.12 -16.89 -14.29
N ARG A 199 -0.72 -17.77 -13.38
CA ARG A 199 -1.01 -19.21 -13.49
C ARG A 199 -2.51 -19.47 -13.38
N ILE A 200 -3.17 -18.91 -12.35
CA ILE A 200 -4.63 -19.02 -12.17
C ILE A 200 -5.35 -18.55 -13.43
N TRP A 201 -4.98 -17.38 -13.96
CA TRP A 201 -5.57 -16.86 -15.21
C TRP A 201 -5.41 -17.83 -16.40
N ASN A 202 -4.25 -18.46 -16.54
CA ASN A 202 -4.02 -19.40 -17.63
C ASN A 202 -4.91 -20.64 -17.52
N ASP A 203 -5.15 -21.10 -16.30
CA ASP A 203 -5.90 -22.32 -16.02
C ASP A 203 -7.43 -22.06 -16.01
N THR A 204 -7.89 -20.96 -15.42
CA THR A 204 -9.32 -20.68 -15.20
C THR A 204 -9.91 -19.62 -16.11
N LYS A 205 -9.09 -18.75 -16.72
CA LYS A 205 -9.49 -17.53 -17.43
C LYS A 205 -10.32 -16.56 -16.60
N SER A 206 -10.28 -16.68 -15.27
CA SER A 206 -10.92 -15.77 -14.31
C SER A 206 -9.89 -15.18 -13.36
N LEU A 207 -10.15 -13.94 -12.92
CA LEU A 207 -9.44 -13.29 -11.82
C LEU A 207 -10.35 -13.09 -10.61
N ASP A 208 -11.59 -13.57 -10.68
CA ASP A 208 -12.55 -13.45 -9.58
C ASP A 208 -12.28 -14.56 -8.55
N SER A 209 -12.01 -14.16 -7.30
CA SER A 209 -11.76 -15.09 -6.21
C SER A 209 -12.96 -16.00 -5.89
N HIS A 210 -14.18 -15.59 -6.21
CA HIS A 210 -15.38 -16.43 -6.05
C HIS A 210 -15.37 -17.65 -6.98
N ASP A 211 -14.85 -17.49 -8.19
CA ASP A 211 -14.76 -18.61 -9.14
C ASP A 211 -13.76 -19.67 -8.67
N LEU A 212 -12.85 -19.30 -7.75
CA LEU A 212 -11.82 -20.19 -7.20
C LEU A 212 -12.33 -20.98 -5.98
N THR A 213 -13.51 -20.68 -5.45
CA THR A 213 -14.09 -21.39 -4.29
C THR A 213 -14.80 -22.67 -4.69
N GLU A 214 -15.10 -22.87 -5.98
CA GLU A 214 -15.66 -24.10 -6.53
C GLU A 214 -14.55 -25.18 -6.71
N LEU A 215 -13.95 -25.61 -5.61
CA LEU A 215 -13.13 -26.81 -5.61
C LEU A 215 -14.04 -28.03 -5.82
N LYS A 216 -14.22 -28.40 -7.08
CA LYS A 216 -14.79 -29.71 -7.42
C LYS A 216 -13.66 -30.73 -7.25
N GLY A 217 -13.68 -31.42 -6.11
CA GLY A 217 -12.93 -32.64 -5.89
C GLY A 217 -13.49 -33.77 -6.74
#